data_d3f6ad0c2c75e8b922a6dfe77011d53a
#
_entry.id   d3f6ad0c2c75e8b922a6dfe77011d53a
#
_cell.length_a   1.000
_cell.length_b   1.000
_cell.length_c   1.000
_cell.angle_alpha   90.00
_cell.angle_beta   90.00
_cell.angle_gamma   90.00
#
_symmetry.space_group_name_H-M   'P 1'
#
loop_
_entity.id
_entity.type
_entity.pdbx_description
1 polymer ?
#
loop_
_entity_poly.entity_id
_entity_poly.type
_entity_poly.pdbx_seq_one_letter_code
_entity_poly.pdbx_strand_id
1 'polypeptide(L)'
;MSGYVQHGASTSMASGREHDRATCVLALIYGAICWPWLGISGAICSGLSFLFGGLFLSPDLDINSRPYQRWGVLRWLWWPYQRLIRHRSVFSHSPFLGTAIRIIYLSFFVAALSWLGSRWGTPTPEQWGSWLIHTWNESSNSVLVVLLGLEASAWLHLL
;
A
#
# COMPACT_ATOMS: atom_id res chain seq x y z
N MET A 1 -21.03 -19.13 -39.86
CA MET A 1 -21.08 -17.88 -39.05
C MET A 1 -21.09 -18.29 -37.58
N SER A 2 -19.95 -18.30 -36.96
CA SER A 2 -19.78 -18.71 -35.55
C SER A 2 -19.55 -17.46 -34.72
N GLY A 3 -20.49 -17.21 -33.79
CA GLY A 3 -20.42 -16.07 -32.86
C GLY A 3 -19.37 -16.32 -31.78
N TYR A 4 -18.32 -15.53 -31.77
CA TYR A 4 -17.39 -15.44 -30.65
C TYR A 4 -18.06 -14.61 -29.53
N VAL A 5 -18.51 -15.29 -28.50
CA VAL A 5 -19.01 -14.64 -27.27
C VAL A 5 -17.81 -14.12 -26.47
N GLN A 6 -17.72 -12.79 -26.33
CA GLN A 6 -16.77 -12.13 -25.46
C GLN A 6 -17.14 -12.38 -23.97
N HIS A 7 -16.58 -13.40 -23.36
CA HIS A 7 -16.73 -13.68 -21.91
C HIS A 7 -15.57 -13.12 -21.03
N GLY A 8 -14.67 -12.29 -21.60
CA GLY A 8 -13.45 -11.89 -20.91
C GLY A 8 -13.55 -10.72 -19.93
N ALA A 9 -14.58 -9.88 -20.00
CA ALA A 9 -14.62 -8.61 -19.24
C ALA A 9 -15.27 -8.72 -17.85
N SER A 10 -16.12 -9.72 -17.61
CA SER A 10 -16.86 -9.85 -16.34
C SER A 10 -16.06 -10.51 -15.20
N THR A 11 -15.13 -11.39 -15.53
CA THR A 11 -14.37 -12.16 -14.54
C THR A 11 -13.32 -11.32 -13.80
N SER A 12 -12.65 -10.38 -14.48
CA SER A 12 -11.63 -9.53 -13.86
C SER A 12 -12.21 -8.49 -12.90
N MET A 13 -13.40 -7.95 -13.20
CA MET A 13 -14.07 -6.99 -12.29
C MET A 13 -14.67 -7.66 -11.06
N ALA A 14 -15.17 -8.89 -11.18
CA ALA A 14 -15.65 -9.69 -10.06
C ALA A 14 -14.51 -10.01 -9.10
N SER A 15 -13.36 -10.48 -9.62
CA SER A 15 -12.15 -10.78 -8.85
C SER A 15 -11.66 -9.59 -8.01
N GLY A 16 -11.59 -8.38 -8.59
CA GLY A 16 -11.15 -7.21 -7.85
C GLY A 16 -12.08 -6.76 -6.72
N ARG A 17 -13.40 -7.03 -6.82
CA ARG A 17 -14.37 -6.76 -5.73
C ARG A 17 -14.25 -7.77 -4.61
N GLU A 18 -14.03 -9.03 -4.94
CA GLU A 18 -13.83 -10.10 -3.97
C GLU A 18 -12.55 -9.86 -3.18
N HIS A 19 -11.46 -9.48 -3.84
CA HIS A 19 -10.22 -9.09 -3.19
C HIS A 19 -10.43 -7.92 -2.21
N ASP A 20 -11.17 -6.88 -2.61
CA ASP A 20 -11.47 -5.75 -1.73
C ASP A 20 -12.26 -6.18 -0.48
N ARG A 21 -13.28 -7.03 -0.66
CA ARG A 21 -14.06 -7.57 0.46
C ARG A 21 -13.18 -8.42 1.39
N ALA A 22 -12.37 -9.29 0.83
CA ALA A 22 -11.42 -10.09 1.61
C ALA A 22 -10.46 -9.19 2.40
N THR A 23 -9.91 -8.16 1.78
CA THR A 23 -9.04 -7.18 2.46
C THR A 23 -9.75 -6.51 3.63
N CYS A 24 -11.00 -6.06 3.45
CA CYS A 24 -11.75 -5.42 4.53
C CYS A 24 -12.03 -6.37 5.69
N VAL A 25 -12.47 -7.59 5.41
CA VAL A 25 -12.75 -8.60 6.44
C VAL A 25 -11.47 -9.00 7.17
N LEU A 26 -10.40 -9.27 6.43
CA LEU A 26 -9.12 -9.70 7.01
C LEU A 26 -8.42 -8.59 7.78
N ALA A 27 -8.63 -7.31 7.42
CA ALA A 27 -8.14 -6.18 8.20
C ALA A 27 -8.74 -6.15 9.61
N LEU A 28 -10.05 -6.44 9.75
CA LEU A 28 -10.72 -6.54 11.05
C LEU A 28 -10.19 -7.73 11.85
N ILE A 29 -10.04 -8.88 11.21
CA ILE A 29 -9.51 -10.10 11.85
C ILE A 29 -8.06 -9.86 12.28
N TYR A 30 -7.23 -9.27 11.43
CA TYR A 30 -5.84 -8.97 11.74
C TYR A 30 -5.72 -8.01 12.94
N GLY A 31 -6.51 -6.93 12.96
CA GLY A 31 -6.60 -6.03 14.12
C GLY A 31 -7.03 -6.76 15.40
N ALA A 32 -8.06 -7.62 15.33
CA ALA A 32 -8.53 -8.39 16.47
C ALA A 32 -7.47 -9.37 16.99
N ILE A 33 -6.72 -10.03 16.11
CA ILE A 33 -5.60 -10.90 16.49
C ILE A 33 -4.51 -10.11 17.22
N CYS A 34 -4.20 -8.88 16.78
CA CYS A 34 -3.18 -8.05 17.41
C CYS A 34 -3.58 -7.47 18.77
N TRP A 35 -4.88 -7.38 19.06
CA TRP A 35 -5.40 -6.75 20.28
C TRP A 35 -4.80 -7.28 21.60
N PRO A 36 -4.71 -8.60 21.86
CA PRO A 36 -4.21 -9.10 23.15
C PRO A 36 -2.77 -8.66 23.47
N TRP A 37 -1.96 -8.39 22.46
CA TRP A 37 -0.55 -8.01 22.63
C TRP A 37 -0.30 -6.50 22.52
N LEU A 38 -1.14 -5.78 21.78
CA LEU A 38 -0.90 -4.38 21.41
C LEU A 38 -1.94 -3.41 21.98
N GLY A 39 -2.95 -3.94 22.68
CA GLY A 39 -4.08 -3.15 23.16
C GLY A 39 -4.93 -2.60 22.01
N ILE A 40 -5.92 -1.77 22.35
CA ILE A 40 -6.92 -1.27 21.38
C ILE A 40 -6.30 -0.36 20.31
N SER A 41 -5.37 0.51 20.70
CA SER A 41 -4.68 1.42 19.75
C SER A 41 -3.83 0.64 18.74
N GLY A 42 -3.07 -0.36 19.20
CA GLY A 42 -2.27 -1.21 18.34
C GLY A 42 -3.14 -2.07 17.40
N ALA A 43 -4.28 -2.57 17.89
CA ALA A 43 -5.25 -3.30 17.07
C ALA A 43 -5.83 -2.43 15.93
N ILE A 44 -6.18 -1.18 16.26
CA ILE A 44 -6.68 -0.22 15.25
C ILE A 44 -5.58 0.09 14.23
N CYS A 45 -4.37 0.40 14.69
CA CYS A 45 -3.24 0.70 13.80
C CYS A 45 -2.91 -0.48 12.87
N SER A 46 -2.87 -1.71 13.38
CA SER A 46 -2.61 -2.91 12.57
C SER A 46 -3.72 -3.16 11.55
N GLY A 47 -4.98 -3.06 11.94
CA GLY A 47 -6.12 -3.21 11.03
C GLY A 47 -6.14 -2.15 9.93
N LEU A 48 -5.91 -0.88 10.29
CA LEU A 48 -5.87 0.22 9.32
C LEU A 48 -4.67 0.12 8.37
N SER A 49 -3.49 -0.27 8.85
CA SER A 49 -2.32 -0.46 7.99
C SER A 49 -2.50 -1.62 7.01
N PHE A 50 -3.09 -2.74 7.47
CA PHE A 50 -3.47 -3.85 6.60
C PHE A 50 -4.47 -3.40 5.52
N LEU A 51 -5.52 -2.67 5.92
CA LEU A 51 -6.53 -2.15 5.00
C LEU A 51 -5.91 -1.21 3.95
N PHE A 52 -5.08 -0.27 4.40
CA PHE A 52 -4.39 0.66 3.51
C PHE A 52 -3.45 -0.07 2.55
N GLY A 53 -2.68 -1.03 3.04
CA GLY A 53 -1.80 -1.86 2.24
C GLY A 53 -2.53 -2.56 1.10
N GLY A 54 -3.61 -3.28 1.42
CA GLY A 54 -4.36 -4.05 0.42
C GLY A 54 -5.16 -3.19 -0.56
N LEU A 55 -5.72 -2.07 -0.11
CA LEU A 55 -6.56 -1.22 -0.97
C LEU A 55 -5.78 -0.19 -1.79
N PHE A 56 -4.69 0.36 -1.26
CA PHE A 56 -3.96 1.49 -1.86
C PHE A 56 -2.51 1.17 -2.21
N LEU A 57 -1.85 0.26 -1.47
CA LEU A 57 -0.44 -0.06 -1.66
C LEU A 57 -0.21 -1.50 -2.15
N SER A 58 -1.21 -2.07 -2.81
CA SER A 58 -1.19 -3.42 -3.37
C SER A 58 -0.05 -3.63 -4.39
N PRO A 59 0.48 -4.86 -4.54
CA PRO A 59 1.41 -5.21 -5.60
C PRO A 59 0.97 -4.80 -7.01
N ASP A 60 -0.33 -4.80 -7.29
CA ASP A 60 -0.92 -4.44 -8.58
C ASP A 60 -0.89 -2.95 -8.95
N LEU A 61 -0.18 -2.12 -8.20
CA LEU A 61 0.06 -0.72 -8.59
C LEU A 61 0.94 -0.59 -9.83
N ASP A 62 1.63 -1.65 -10.22
CA ASP A 62 2.43 -1.74 -11.44
C ASP A 62 1.59 -1.86 -12.73
N ILE A 63 0.25 -2.03 -12.60
CA ILE A 63 -0.70 -2.08 -13.73
C ILE A 63 -1.91 -1.17 -13.47
N ASN A 64 -2.77 -1.00 -14.48
CA ASN A 64 -4.03 -0.28 -14.35
C ASN A 64 -5.08 -1.12 -13.59
N SER A 65 -4.90 -1.25 -12.30
CA SER A 65 -5.71 -2.03 -11.36
C SER A 65 -6.69 -1.16 -10.57
N ARG A 66 -7.57 -1.79 -9.76
CA ARG A 66 -8.43 -1.07 -8.81
C ARG A 66 -7.65 -0.29 -7.73
N PRO A 67 -6.59 -0.84 -7.10
CA PRO A 67 -5.71 -0.07 -6.23
C PRO A 67 -5.16 1.19 -6.91
N TYR A 68 -4.66 1.09 -8.14
CA TYR A 68 -4.20 2.24 -8.91
C TYR A 68 -5.30 3.29 -9.14
N GLN A 69 -6.51 2.86 -9.51
CA GLN A 69 -7.63 3.77 -9.78
C GLN A 69 -8.11 4.51 -8.54
N ARG A 70 -7.96 3.93 -7.32
CA ARG A 70 -8.32 4.58 -6.06
C ARG A 70 -7.48 5.81 -5.73
N TRP A 71 -6.30 5.94 -6.30
CA TRP A 71 -5.50 7.15 -6.16
C TRP A 71 -6.12 8.36 -6.86
N GLY A 72 -7.18 8.18 -7.67
CA GLY A 72 -7.90 9.27 -8.34
C GLY A 72 -6.97 10.14 -9.15
N VAL A 73 -6.94 11.45 -8.83
CA VAL A 73 -6.02 12.39 -9.51
C VAL A 73 -4.56 12.13 -9.19
N LEU A 74 -4.24 11.52 -8.05
CA LEU A 74 -2.86 11.22 -7.66
C LEU A 74 -2.30 9.95 -8.32
N ARG A 75 -3.10 9.23 -9.11
CA ARG A 75 -2.64 8.01 -9.81
C ARG A 75 -1.46 8.28 -10.75
N TRP A 76 -1.29 9.52 -11.23
CA TRP A 76 -0.15 9.89 -12.07
C TRP A 76 1.21 9.69 -11.37
N LEU A 77 1.25 9.71 -10.03
CA LEU A 77 2.45 9.39 -9.26
C LEU A 77 2.97 7.98 -9.56
N TRP A 78 2.07 7.04 -9.86
CA TRP A 78 2.42 5.65 -10.14
C TRP A 78 2.80 5.38 -11.59
N TRP A 79 2.64 6.35 -12.50
CA TRP A 79 2.97 6.16 -13.90
C TRP A 79 4.48 5.89 -14.13
N PRO A 80 5.45 6.58 -13.49
CA PRO A 80 6.86 6.20 -13.59
C PRO A 80 7.13 4.82 -12.99
N TYR A 81 6.48 4.48 -11.87
CA TYR A 81 6.58 3.16 -11.25
C TYR A 81 6.19 2.05 -12.23
N GLN A 82 5.05 2.19 -12.91
CA GLN A 82 4.55 1.23 -13.89
C GLN A 82 5.49 1.05 -15.11
N ARG A 83 6.28 2.08 -15.44
CA ARG A 83 7.26 1.99 -16.53
C ARG A 83 8.58 1.37 -16.10
N LEU A 84 8.98 1.57 -14.84
CA LEU A 84 10.25 1.08 -14.31
C LEU A 84 10.15 -0.36 -13.79
N ILE A 85 9.00 -0.72 -13.21
CA ILE A 85 8.79 -2.01 -12.57
C ILE A 85 7.92 -2.89 -13.47
N ARG A 86 8.51 -3.98 -13.95
CA ARG A 86 7.78 -4.94 -14.76
C ARG A 86 6.77 -5.71 -13.92
N HIS A 87 5.54 -5.87 -14.44
CA HIS A 87 4.49 -6.63 -13.77
C HIS A 87 4.93 -8.06 -13.45
N ARG A 88 4.58 -8.53 -12.26
CA ARG A 88 4.98 -9.84 -11.71
C ARG A 88 6.50 -10.05 -11.61
N SER A 89 7.27 -8.97 -11.58
CA SER A 89 8.71 -9.06 -11.27
C SER A 89 8.94 -9.29 -9.78
N VAL A 90 10.13 -9.74 -9.43
CA VAL A 90 10.58 -9.84 -8.03
C VAL A 90 10.47 -8.49 -7.32
N PHE A 91 10.60 -7.36 -8.04
CA PHE A 91 10.51 -6.01 -7.50
C PHE A 91 9.08 -5.57 -7.18
N SER A 92 8.06 -6.13 -7.84
CA SER A 92 6.66 -5.78 -7.58
C SER A 92 5.94 -6.80 -6.69
N HIS A 93 6.23 -8.09 -6.85
CA HIS A 93 5.47 -9.19 -6.23
C HIS A 93 6.28 -10.01 -5.21
N SER A 94 7.52 -9.64 -4.89
CA SER A 94 8.26 -10.31 -3.83
C SER A 94 7.76 -9.87 -2.44
N PRO A 95 7.62 -10.82 -1.49
CA PRO A 95 7.46 -10.49 -0.09
C PRO A 95 8.58 -9.55 0.38
N PHE A 96 8.27 -8.62 1.27
CA PHE A 96 9.13 -7.60 1.83
C PHE A 96 9.73 -6.63 0.80
N LEU A 97 10.40 -7.12 -0.25
CA LEU A 97 11.06 -6.28 -1.24
C LEU A 97 10.04 -5.43 -2.03
N GLY A 98 8.93 -6.02 -2.47
CA GLY A 98 7.90 -5.30 -3.20
C GLY A 98 7.27 -4.17 -2.35
N THR A 99 6.96 -4.45 -1.09
CA THR A 99 6.43 -3.45 -0.15
C THR A 99 7.47 -2.36 0.15
N ALA A 100 8.72 -2.74 0.41
CA ALA A 100 9.81 -1.80 0.65
C ALA A 100 10.01 -0.84 -0.53
N ILE A 101 10.03 -1.37 -1.76
CA ILE A 101 10.18 -0.54 -2.98
C ILE A 101 9.02 0.44 -3.12
N ARG A 102 7.77 0.04 -2.87
CA ARG A 102 6.61 0.94 -2.92
C ARG A 102 6.69 2.05 -1.86
N ILE A 103 7.11 1.71 -0.64
CA ILE A 103 7.30 2.69 0.44
C ILE A 103 8.42 3.66 0.08
N ILE A 104 9.58 3.18 -0.36
CA ILE A 104 10.72 4.01 -0.78
C ILE A 104 10.31 4.93 -1.93
N TYR A 105 9.59 4.39 -2.92
CA TYR A 105 9.09 5.15 -4.05
C TYR A 105 8.18 6.31 -3.62
N LEU A 106 7.20 6.05 -2.75
CA LEU A 106 6.32 7.09 -2.19
C LEU A 106 7.10 8.11 -1.36
N SER A 107 8.05 7.64 -0.54
CA SER A 107 8.88 8.52 0.29
C SER A 107 9.70 9.49 -0.57
N PHE A 108 10.19 9.02 -1.72
CA PHE A 108 10.87 9.89 -2.69
C PHE A 108 9.94 11.03 -3.18
N PHE A 109 8.68 10.70 -3.55
CA PHE A 109 7.72 11.73 -3.97
C PHE A 109 7.35 12.69 -2.85
N VAL A 110 7.14 12.20 -1.64
CA VAL A 110 6.88 13.05 -0.46
C VAL A 110 8.05 14.00 -0.24
N ALA A 111 9.29 13.50 -0.27
CA ALA A 111 10.48 14.33 -0.11
C ALA A 111 10.62 15.38 -1.24
N ALA A 112 10.37 14.99 -2.49
CA ALA A 112 10.42 15.92 -3.63
C ALA A 112 9.35 17.01 -3.53
N LEU A 113 8.11 16.66 -3.19
CA LEU A 113 7.01 17.60 -3.01
C LEU A 113 7.27 18.52 -1.79
N SER A 114 7.81 18.00 -0.71
CA SER A 114 8.20 18.78 0.47
C SER A 114 9.30 19.76 0.13
N TRP A 115 10.30 19.33 -0.62
CA TRP A 115 11.38 20.22 -1.07
C TRP A 115 10.86 21.35 -1.96
N LEU A 116 9.99 21.04 -2.92
CA LEU A 116 9.35 22.03 -3.78
C LEU A 116 8.44 22.98 -2.98
N GLY A 117 7.67 22.45 -2.03
CA GLY A 117 6.71 23.21 -1.22
C GLY A 117 7.33 23.96 -0.04
N SER A 118 8.61 23.70 0.29
CA SER A 118 9.24 24.31 1.47
C SER A 118 9.26 25.85 1.43
N ARG A 119 9.26 26.42 0.24
CA ARG A 119 9.14 27.89 0.04
C ARG A 119 7.76 28.44 0.41
N TRP A 120 6.74 27.60 0.51
CA TRP A 120 5.36 27.94 0.89
C TRP A 120 4.98 27.41 2.27
N GLY A 121 5.99 27.04 3.10
CA GLY A 121 5.78 26.62 4.50
C GLY A 121 5.46 25.14 4.70
N THR A 122 5.62 24.28 3.67
CA THR A 122 5.55 22.84 3.91
C THR A 122 6.79 22.34 4.66
N PRO A 123 6.67 21.30 5.49
CA PRO A 123 7.83 20.71 6.17
C PRO A 123 8.91 20.31 5.17
N THR A 124 10.17 20.58 5.49
CA THR A 124 11.31 20.19 4.64
C THR A 124 11.58 18.68 4.70
N PRO A 125 12.31 18.10 3.74
CA PRO A 125 12.71 16.69 3.82
C PRO A 125 13.46 16.34 5.11
N GLU A 126 14.29 17.24 5.63
CA GLU A 126 15.02 17.06 6.89
C GLU A 126 14.08 17.01 8.09
N GLN A 127 13.04 17.85 8.11
CA GLN A 127 12.01 17.83 9.16
C GLN A 127 11.23 16.52 9.13
N TRP A 128 10.86 16.01 7.94
CA TRP A 128 10.26 14.68 7.82
C TRP A 128 11.20 13.58 8.31
N GLY A 129 12.48 13.63 7.93
CA GLY A 129 13.49 12.68 8.39
C GLY A 129 13.63 12.69 9.93
N SER A 130 13.74 13.88 10.52
CA SER A 130 13.83 14.04 11.97
C SER A 130 12.58 13.51 12.68
N TRP A 131 11.39 13.78 12.14
CA TRP A 131 10.13 13.26 12.67
C TRP A 131 10.07 11.73 12.60
N LEU A 132 10.51 11.12 11.50
CA LEU A 132 10.55 9.66 11.37
C LEU A 132 11.52 9.02 12.36
N ILE A 133 12.72 9.60 12.55
CA ILE A 133 13.70 9.14 13.53
C ILE A 133 13.14 9.27 14.96
N HIS A 134 12.53 10.41 15.28
CA HIS A 134 11.88 10.63 16.58
C HIS A 134 10.79 9.58 16.82
N THR A 135 9.88 9.37 15.83
CA THR A 135 8.80 8.39 15.93
C THR A 135 9.33 6.97 16.11
N TRP A 136 10.42 6.62 15.42
CA TRP A 136 11.08 5.34 15.60
C TRP A 136 11.62 5.17 17.02
N ASN A 137 12.30 6.17 17.55
CA ASN A 137 12.90 6.12 18.89
C ASN A 137 11.84 6.05 20.00
N GLU A 138 10.73 6.78 19.84
CA GLU A 138 9.65 6.84 20.84
C GLU A 138 8.67 5.66 20.74
N SER A 139 8.46 5.14 19.54
CA SER A 139 7.35 4.22 19.25
C SER A 139 7.69 3.17 18.19
N SER A 140 8.88 2.57 18.26
CA SER A 140 9.34 1.57 17.28
C SER A 140 8.35 0.40 17.12
N ASN A 141 7.71 -0.04 18.21
CA ASN A 141 6.70 -1.10 18.15
C ASN A 141 5.50 -0.70 17.27
N SER A 142 5.04 0.56 17.37
CA SER A 142 3.94 1.05 16.53
C SER A 142 4.33 1.13 15.06
N VAL A 143 5.55 1.56 14.77
CA VAL A 143 6.09 1.59 13.40
C VAL A 143 6.19 0.19 12.83
N LEU A 144 6.71 -0.77 13.60
CA LEU A 144 6.78 -2.18 13.19
C LEU A 144 5.40 -2.78 12.93
N VAL A 145 4.41 -2.48 13.78
CA VAL A 145 3.02 -2.93 13.59
C VAL A 145 2.44 -2.41 12.28
N VAL A 146 2.68 -1.13 11.95
CA VAL A 146 2.24 -0.56 10.67
C VAL A 146 2.92 -1.25 9.49
N LEU A 147 4.23 -1.43 9.53
CA LEU A 147 4.98 -2.10 8.46
C LEU A 147 4.54 -3.55 8.28
N LEU A 148 4.33 -4.29 9.37
CA LEU A 148 3.83 -5.66 9.33
C LEU A 148 2.40 -5.75 8.77
N GLY A 149 1.54 -4.78 9.08
CA GLY A 149 0.19 -4.71 8.53
C GLY A 149 0.19 -4.47 7.01
N LEU A 150 1.04 -3.56 6.54
CA LEU A 150 1.24 -3.32 5.10
C LEU A 150 1.73 -4.58 4.40
N GLU A 151 2.72 -5.26 4.99
CA GLU A 151 3.30 -6.47 4.44
C GLU A 151 2.31 -7.64 4.43
N ALA A 152 1.59 -7.86 5.53
CA ALA A 152 0.59 -8.93 5.63
C ALA A 152 -0.51 -8.79 4.57
N SER A 153 -0.92 -7.56 4.24
CA SER A 153 -1.88 -7.30 3.17
C SER A 153 -1.32 -7.60 1.77
N ALA A 154 -0.03 -7.38 1.55
CA ALA A 154 0.63 -7.73 0.30
C ALA A 154 0.70 -9.25 0.11
N TRP A 155 0.92 -10.01 1.18
CA TRP A 155 0.90 -11.48 1.15
C TRP A 155 -0.46 -12.04 0.75
N LEU A 156 -1.56 -11.46 1.25
CA LEU A 156 -2.90 -11.84 0.81
C LEU A 156 -3.07 -11.74 -0.71
N HIS A 157 -2.39 -10.80 -1.34
CA HIS A 157 -2.46 -10.61 -2.77
C HIS A 157 -1.62 -11.63 -3.57
N LEU A 158 -0.63 -12.24 -2.91
CA LEU A 158 0.26 -13.23 -3.52
C LEU A 158 -0.27 -14.67 -3.42
N LEU A 159 -1.28 -14.91 -2.54
CA LEU A 159 -1.94 -16.20 -2.37
C LEU A 159 -3.11 -16.36 -3.35
#